data_4cc70386edd01ddc85d7326b0b7162bd
#
_entry.id   4cc70386edd01ddc85d7326b0b7162bd
#
_cell.length_a   1.000
_cell.length_b   1.000
_cell.length_c   1.000
_cell.angle_alpha   90.00
_cell.angle_beta   90.00
_cell.angle_gamma   90.00
#
_symmetry.space_group_name_H-M   'P 1'
#
loop_
_entity.id
_entity.type
_entity.pdbx_description
1 polymer ?
#
loop_
_entity_poly.entity_id
_entity_poly.type
_entity_poly.pdbx_seq_one_letter_code
_entity_poly.pdbx_strand_id
1 'polypeptide(L)'
;IMTAVIGPRDDGVISCDSMSEEFEPWKQELGENIPSGENWLAWLELLGEPTPHWSNYVMGSVRHTQMFEDVRYGFNMSITSSIPPDSGSSSSSALAICGMFAVRLSNQLDTDAEVMTYTTAEAEWFCGTRGGMMDHATMMYSRDDSVLRLTFNPFSQQAIRLPKEMSDVKFATLFTHPSKKGSEIKRAFNELAFVAREVVPRLVPKNWQDNWENVAMELPEKMSREEIVNRWPNECKMFEKMYPTLFDINFE
;
A
#
# COMPACT_ATOMS: atom_id res chain seq x y z
N ILE A 1 -10.99 7.33 12.78
CA ILE A 1 -11.14 5.87 12.94
C ILE A 1 -12.03 5.38 11.79
N MET A 2 -11.67 4.24 11.20
CA MET A 2 -12.53 3.48 10.31
C MET A 2 -12.97 2.21 11.02
N THR A 3 -14.24 1.87 10.94
CA THR A 3 -14.82 0.69 11.56
C THR A 3 -15.57 -0.10 10.50
N ALA A 4 -15.38 -1.42 10.47
CA ALA A 4 -16.09 -2.30 9.57
C ALA A 4 -16.81 -3.42 10.34
N VAL A 5 -18.04 -3.73 9.94
CA VAL A 5 -18.76 -4.93 10.35
C VAL A 5 -18.69 -5.92 9.20
N ILE A 6 -18.20 -7.13 9.48
CA ILE A 6 -17.90 -8.15 8.47
C ILE A 6 -18.72 -9.41 8.78
N GLY A 7 -19.32 -9.99 7.74
CA GLY A 7 -19.99 -11.28 7.80
C GLY A 7 -19.61 -12.16 6.61
N PRO A 8 -19.13 -13.40 6.83
CA PRO A 8 -18.74 -14.29 5.74
C PRO A 8 -19.97 -14.73 4.90
N ARG A 9 -19.70 -15.09 3.62
CA ARG A 9 -20.69 -15.57 2.66
C ARG A 9 -20.14 -16.81 1.96
N ASP A 10 -20.99 -17.80 1.76
CA ASP A 10 -20.66 -19.08 1.10
C ASP A 10 -20.91 -19.07 -0.43
N ASP A 11 -21.50 -17.99 -0.96
CA ASP A 11 -21.80 -17.84 -2.39
C ASP A 11 -20.70 -17.13 -3.20
N GLY A 12 -19.54 -16.86 -2.58
CA GLY A 12 -18.42 -16.18 -3.25
C GLY A 12 -18.66 -14.71 -3.59
N VAL A 13 -19.76 -14.12 -3.11
CA VAL A 13 -20.07 -12.71 -3.38
C VAL A 13 -19.42 -11.80 -2.34
N ILE A 14 -18.83 -10.71 -2.81
CA ILE A 14 -18.34 -9.59 -2.01
C ILE A 14 -19.38 -8.49 -2.11
N SER A 15 -19.91 -8.04 -0.99
CA SER A 15 -20.88 -6.96 -0.92
C SER A 15 -20.44 -5.95 0.12
N CYS A 16 -20.17 -4.73 -0.32
CA CYS A 16 -19.71 -3.65 0.54
C CYS A 16 -20.63 -2.47 0.46
N ASP A 17 -20.94 -1.90 1.61
CA ASP A 17 -21.67 -0.64 1.73
C ASP A 17 -20.95 0.32 2.68
N SER A 18 -21.17 1.60 2.46
CA SER A 18 -20.71 2.67 3.34
C SER A 18 -21.92 3.32 4.00
N MET A 19 -21.78 3.68 5.29
CA MET A 19 -22.80 4.50 5.96
C MET A 19 -22.80 5.96 5.50
N SER A 20 -21.82 6.36 4.66
CA SER A 20 -21.80 7.66 4.00
C SER A 20 -22.54 7.59 2.67
N GLU A 21 -23.46 8.52 2.43
CA GLU A 21 -24.21 8.65 1.17
C GLU A 21 -23.34 9.03 -0.03
N GLU A 22 -22.08 9.42 0.20
CA GLU A 22 -21.12 9.74 -0.86
C GLU A 22 -20.60 8.50 -1.62
N PHE A 23 -20.75 7.31 -1.03
CA PHE A 23 -20.21 6.06 -1.56
C PHE A 23 -21.34 5.06 -1.82
N GLU A 24 -21.66 4.86 -3.08
CA GLU A 24 -22.69 3.90 -3.49
C GLU A 24 -22.33 2.47 -3.07
N PRO A 25 -23.33 1.67 -2.64
CA PRO A 25 -23.12 0.25 -2.36
C PRO A 25 -22.53 -0.48 -3.57
N TRP A 26 -21.63 -1.43 -3.30
CA TRP A 26 -20.94 -2.14 -4.34
C TRP A 26 -20.97 -3.65 -4.12
N LYS A 27 -21.06 -4.40 -5.22
CA LYS A 27 -21.10 -5.86 -5.24
C LYS A 27 -20.24 -6.42 -6.37
N GLN A 28 -19.51 -7.49 -6.07
CA GLN A 28 -18.76 -8.27 -7.06
C GLN A 28 -18.59 -9.71 -6.61
N GLU A 29 -18.47 -10.65 -7.55
CA GLU A 29 -18.09 -12.02 -7.28
C GLU A 29 -16.57 -12.15 -7.12
N LEU A 30 -16.13 -13.17 -6.37
CA LEU A 30 -14.75 -13.61 -6.34
C LEU A 30 -14.30 -13.89 -7.78
N GLY A 31 -13.12 -13.42 -8.16
CA GLY A 31 -12.61 -13.62 -9.51
C GLY A 31 -12.24 -15.06 -9.76
N GLU A 32 -12.61 -15.52 -10.93
CA GLU A 32 -12.07 -16.73 -11.52
C GLU A 32 -10.72 -16.42 -12.22
N ASN A 33 -9.82 -17.39 -12.26
CA ASN A 33 -8.54 -17.31 -12.98
C ASN A 33 -7.54 -16.25 -12.47
N ILE A 34 -7.51 -16.00 -11.16
CA ILE A 34 -6.38 -15.28 -10.57
C ILE A 34 -5.18 -16.24 -10.58
N PRO A 35 -4.03 -15.86 -11.20
CA PRO A 35 -2.87 -16.72 -11.22
C PRO A 35 -2.35 -16.96 -9.80
N SER A 36 -2.16 -18.24 -9.45
CA SER A 36 -1.69 -18.63 -8.11
C SER A 36 -0.17 -18.56 -8.04
N GLY A 37 0.35 -17.86 -7.01
CA GLY A 37 1.79 -17.82 -6.70
C GLY A 37 2.65 -17.07 -7.71
N GLU A 38 2.05 -16.30 -8.62
CA GLU A 38 2.78 -15.47 -9.56
C GLU A 38 3.29 -14.16 -8.91
N ASN A 39 4.11 -13.42 -9.65
CA ASN A 39 4.59 -12.12 -9.22
C ASN A 39 3.44 -11.10 -9.27
N TRP A 40 3.00 -10.62 -8.10
CA TRP A 40 1.89 -9.67 -7.96
C TRP A 40 2.07 -8.42 -8.82
N LEU A 41 3.25 -7.84 -8.80
CA LEU A 41 3.53 -6.61 -9.54
C LEU A 41 3.49 -6.86 -11.05
N ALA A 42 4.06 -7.96 -11.53
CA ALA A 42 4.00 -8.32 -12.95
C ALA A 42 2.55 -8.56 -13.42
N TRP A 43 1.73 -9.17 -12.58
CA TRP A 43 0.31 -9.35 -12.89
C TRP A 43 -0.45 -8.02 -12.95
N LEU A 44 -0.17 -7.09 -12.03
CA LEU A 44 -0.76 -5.75 -12.06
C LEU A 44 -0.38 -4.96 -13.32
N GLU A 45 0.85 -5.10 -13.80
CA GLU A 45 1.30 -4.46 -15.05
C GLU A 45 0.55 -5.00 -16.28
N LEU A 46 0.25 -6.30 -16.29
CA LEU A 46 -0.56 -6.92 -17.36
C LEU A 46 -2.04 -6.53 -17.27
N LEU A 47 -2.57 -6.42 -16.07
CA LEU A 47 -3.97 -6.05 -15.83
C LEU A 47 -4.24 -4.58 -16.19
N GLY A 48 -3.27 -3.72 -15.97
CA GLY A 48 -3.44 -2.27 -16.06
C GLY A 48 -4.20 -1.67 -14.86
N GLU A 49 -4.32 -0.35 -14.83
CA GLU A 49 -5.02 0.34 -13.76
C GLU A 49 -6.54 0.15 -13.89
N PRO A 50 -7.24 -0.22 -12.81
CA PRO A 50 -8.69 -0.28 -12.82
C PRO A 50 -9.29 1.14 -12.92
N THR A 51 -10.51 1.22 -13.47
CA THR A 51 -11.28 2.48 -13.40
C THR A 51 -11.38 2.95 -11.95
N PRO A 52 -11.06 4.21 -11.64
CA PRO A 52 -11.07 4.71 -10.29
C PRO A 52 -12.42 4.51 -9.60
N HIS A 53 -12.41 3.75 -8.51
CA HIS A 53 -13.57 3.50 -7.67
C HIS A 53 -13.11 3.17 -6.25
N TRP A 54 -13.87 3.56 -5.22
CA TRP A 54 -13.50 3.32 -3.82
C TRP A 54 -13.33 1.83 -3.49
N SER A 55 -14.12 0.96 -4.11
CA SER A 55 -14.06 -0.48 -3.90
C SER A 55 -12.75 -1.13 -4.36
N ASN A 56 -11.96 -0.45 -5.20
CA ASN A 56 -10.68 -0.99 -5.66
C ASN A 56 -9.71 -1.27 -4.51
N TYR A 57 -9.79 -0.52 -3.43
CA TYR A 57 -8.98 -0.79 -2.23
C TYR A 57 -9.36 -2.10 -1.55
N VAL A 58 -10.65 -2.42 -1.54
CA VAL A 58 -11.16 -3.70 -1.06
C VAL A 58 -10.80 -4.82 -2.03
N MET A 59 -11.00 -4.58 -3.34
CA MET A 59 -10.70 -5.58 -4.37
C MET A 59 -9.22 -5.89 -4.48
N GLY A 60 -8.34 -4.92 -4.30
CA GLY A 60 -6.90 -5.16 -4.22
C GLY A 60 -6.56 -6.17 -3.13
N SER A 61 -7.15 -6.01 -1.95
CA SER A 61 -6.97 -6.95 -0.84
C SER A 61 -7.51 -8.35 -1.17
N VAL A 62 -8.67 -8.44 -1.80
CA VAL A 62 -9.25 -9.74 -2.22
C VAL A 62 -8.37 -10.41 -3.27
N ARG A 63 -7.97 -9.68 -4.33
CA ARG A 63 -7.17 -10.24 -5.44
C ARG A 63 -5.78 -10.66 -4.98
N HIS A 64 -5.14 -9.84 -4.14
CA HIS A 64 -3.87 -10.21 -3.53
C HIS A 64 -4.00 -11.49 -2.72
N THR A 65 -5.02 -11.59 -1.86
CA THR A 65 -5.22 -12.80 -1.07
C THR A 65 -5.52 -14.01 -1.95
N GLN A 66 -6.33 -13.88 -3.01
CA GLN A 66 -6.61 -14.98 -3.96
C GLN A 66 -5.36 -15.47 -4.71
N MET A 67 -4.37 -14.60 -4.93
CA MET A 67 -3.13 -15.01 -5.61
C MET A 67 -2.24 -15.90 -4.73
N PHE A 68 -2.24 -15.68 -3.41
CA PHE A 68 -1.30 -16.32 -2.51
C PHE A 68 -1.94 -17.32 -1.53
N GLU A 69 -3.27 -17.28 -1.39
CA GLU A 69 -4.02 -18.08 -0.41
C GLU A 69 -5.27 -18.70 -1.03
N ASP A 70 -5.80 -19.74 -0.40
CA ASP A 70 -7.04 -20.41 -0.82
C ASP A 70 -8.27 -19.60 -0.33
N VAL A 71 -8.82 -18.77 -1.18
CA VAL A 71 -9.99 -17.93 -0.90
C VAL A 71 -11.24 -18.56 -1.52
N ARG A 72 -12.18 -18.98 -0.70
CA ARG A 72 -13.43 -19.64 -1.11
C ARG A 72 -14.69 -18.86 -0.76
N TYR A 73 -14.61 -18.10 0.33
CA TYR A 73 -15.76 -17.38 0.88
C TYR A 73 -15.70 -15.90 0.54
N GLY A 74 -16.81 -15.37 0.06
CA GLY A 74 -17.02 -13.95 -0.02
C GLY A 74 -17.39 -13.35 1.34
N PHE A 75 -17.81 -12.09 1.35
CA PHE A 75 -18.23 -11.43 2.59
C PHE A 75 -19.20 -10.27 2.33
N ASN A 76 -19.97 -9.95 3.37
CA ASN A 76 -20.61 -8.65 3.52
C ASN A 76 -19.72 -7.76 4.39
N MET A 77 -19.57 -6.50 4.02
CA MET A 77 -18.85 -5.50 4.81
C MET A 77 -19.61 -4.17 4.81
N SER A 78 -19.95 -3.68 5.99
CA SER A 78 -20.51 -2.34 6.18
C SER A 78 -19.50 -1.46 6.88
N ILE A 79 -19.25 -0.25 6.35
CA ILE A 79 -18.13 0.61 6.76
C ILE A 79 -18.66 1.94 7.26
N THR A 80 -18.10 2.42 8.36
CA THR A 80 -18.20 3.81 8.80
C THR A 80 -16.82 4.39 9.07
N SER A 81 -16.64 5.68 8.79
CA SER A 81 -15.34 6.34 8.95
C SER A 81 -15.49 7.77 9.47
N SER A 82 -14.65 8.14 10.45
CA SER A 82 -14.45 9.53 10.83
C SER A 82 -13.23 10.16 10.16
N ILE A 83 -12.52 9.40 9.30
CA ILE A 83 -11.40 9.90 8.51
C ILE A 83 -11.99 10.60 7.28
N PRO A 84 -11.78 11.91 7.10
CA PRO A 84 -12.30 12.61 5.92
C PRO A 84 -11.66 12.03 4.64
N PRO A 85 -12.45 11.77 3.59
CA PRO A 85 -11.88 11.37 2.31
C PRO A 85 -10.97 12.47 1.76
N ASP A 86 -9.98 12.08 0.97
CA ASP A 86 -9.00 12.98 0.31
C ASP A 86 -8.28 13.98 1.22
N SER A 87 -8.26 13.71 2.53
CA SER A 87 -7.61 14.60 3.53
C SER A 87 -6.10 14.36 3.69
N GLY A 88 -5.52 13.40 2.96
CA GLY A 88 -4.14 12.97 3.19
C GLY A 88 -3.94 12.16 4.47
N SER A 89 -5.03 11.74 5.12
CA SER A 89 -5.01 10.96 6.38
C SER A 89 -5.11 9.45 6.15
N SER A 90 -4.66 8.97 5.01
CA SER A 90 -4.56 7.55 4.66
C SER A 90 -5.88 6.77 4.76
N SER A 91 -7.01 7.41 4.38
CA SER A 91 -8.32 6.75 4.35
C SER A 91 -8.33 5.54 3.40
N SER A 92 -7.58 5.60 2.31
CA SER A 92 -7.38 4.51 1.36
C SER A 92 -6.75 3.28 2.03
N SER A 93 -5.63 3.47 2.72
CA SER A 93 -4.93 2.38 3.41
C SER A 93 -5.78 1.79 4.54
N ALA A 94 -6.56 2.63 5.26
CA ALA A 94 -7.51 2.14 6.25
C ALA A 94 -8.59 1.26 5.60
N LEU A 95 -9.09 1.64 4.43
CA LEU A 95 -10.08 0.86 3.69
C LEU A 95 -9.49 -0.45 3.16
N ALA A 96 -8.26 -0.42 2.64
CA ALA A 96 -7.55 -1.62 2.21
C ALA A 96 -7.33 -2.60 3.39
N ILE A 97 -6.96 -2.11 4.58
CA ILE A 97 -6.87 -2.93 5.80
C ILE A 97 -8.22 -3.55 6.17
N CYS A 98 -9.32 -2.79 6.11
CA CYS A 98 -10.65 -3.34 6.35
C CYS A 98 -10.99 -4.45 5.35
N GLY A 99 -10.68 -4.26 4.06
CA GLY A 99 -10.85 -5.28 3.02
C GLY A 99 -10.00 -6.52 3.25
N MET A 100 -8.74 -6.33 3.68
CA MET A 100 -7.84 -7.44 4.01
C MET A 100 -8.34 -8.23 5.21
N PHE A 101 -8.78 -7.58 6.27
CA PHE A 101 -9.44 -8.27 7.39
C PHE A 101 -10.68 -9.02 6.93
N ALA A 102 -11.50 -8.41 6.07
CA ALA A 102 -12.74 -9.03 5.61
C ALA A 102 -12.47 -10.33 4.85
N VAL A 103 -11.57 -10.34 3.88
CA VAL A 103 -11.26 -11.56 3.11
C VAL A 103 -10.56 -12.61 3.97
N ARG A 104 -9.60 -12.20 4.81
CA ARG A 104 -8.83 -13.16 5.62
C ARG A 104 -9.66 -13.79 6.73
N LEU A 105 -10.44 -13.01 7.48
CA LEU A 105 -11.34 -13.54 8.53
C LEU A 105 -12.42 -14.44 7.95
N SER A 106 -13.03 -14.07 6.80
CA SER A 106 -14.05 -14.90 6.15
C SER A 106 -13.50 -16.24 5.68
N ASN A 107 -12.21 -16.32 5.40
CA ASN A 107 -11.54 -17.55 4.95
C ASN A 107 -10.65 -18.21 6.03
N GLN A 108 -10.74 -17.77 7.29
CA GLN A 108 -9.99 -18.30 8.42
C GLN A 108 -8.45 -18.26 8.22
N LEU A 109 -7.98 -17.23 7.51
CA LEU A 109 -6.56 -16.99 7.25
C LEU A 109 -5.94 -16.17 8.38
N ASP A 110 -4.60 -16.22 8.47
CA ASP A 110 -3.84 -15.48 9.47
C ASP A 110 -4.03 -13.96 9.36
N THR A 111 -4.22 -13.30 10.49
CA THR A 111 -4.40 -11.84 10.63
C THR A 111 -3.36 -11.21 11.54
N ASP A 112 -2.19 -11.85 11.71
CA ASP A 112 -1.08 -11.26 12.43
C ASP A 112 -0.71 -9.87 11.88
N ALA A 113 -0.30 -8.98 12.76
CA ALA A 113 -0.05 -7.58 12.41
C ALA A 113 1.05 -7.42 11.33
N GLU A 114 2.05 -8.29 11.34
CA GLU A 114 3.12 -8.26 10.35
C GLU A 114 2.59 -8.72 8.98
N VAL A 115 1.88 -9.84 8.93
CA VAL A 115 1.23 -10.34 7.72
C VAL A 115 0.29 -9.28 7.15
N MET A 116 -0.58 -8.70 7.98
CA MET A 116 -1.52 -7.65 7.57
C MET A 116 -0.80 -6.43 7.01
N THR A 117 0.30 -6.00 7.63
CA THR A 117 1.07 -4.84 7.18
C THR A 117 1.62 -5.03 5.77
N TYR A 118 2.32 -6.15 5.52
CA TYR A 118 2.93 -6.41 4.22
C TYR A 118 1.89 -6.66 3.14
N THR A 119 0.97 -7.59 3.38
CA THR A 119 -0.01 -8.00 2.38
C THR A 119 -0.95 -6.87 1.97
N THR A 120 -1.35 -6.01 2.93
CA THR A 120 -2.24 -4.89 2.61
C THR A 120 -1.51 -3.77 1.86
N ALA A 121 -0.24 -3.49 2.20
CA ALA A 121 0.56 -2.50 1.48
C ALA A 121 0.75 -2.89 0.01
N GLU A 122 1.01 -4.17 -0.27
CA GLU A 122 1.11 -4.68 -1.64
C GLU A 122 -0.26 -4.69 -2.34
N ALA A 123 -1.32 -5.08 -1.63
CA ALA A 123 -2.68 -5.11 -2.16
C ALA A 123 -3.16 -3.72 -2.63
N GLU A 124 -2.76 -2.64 -1.94
CA GLU A 124 -3.11 -1.27 -2.32
C GLU A 124 -2.52 -0.87 -3.69
N TRP A 125 -1.48 -1.56 -4.17
CA TRP A 125 -0.91 -1.33 -5.50
C TRP A 125 -1.90 -1.63 -6.64
N PHE A 126 -2.92 -2.42 -6.39
CA PHE A 126 -4.02 -2.64 -7.33
C PHE A 126 -4.67 -1.33 -7.81
N CYS A 127 -4.68 -0.30 -6.96
CA CYS A 127 -5.20 1.03 -7.29
C CYS A 127 -4.24 1.90 -8.14
N GLY A 128 -3.11 1.32 -8.57
CA GLY A 128 -2.14 1.98 -9.44
C GLY A 128 -1.06 2.78 -8.71
N THR A 129 -1.12 2.95 -7.40
CA THR A 129 -0.09 3.65 -6.61
C THR A 129 0.84 2.64 -5.96
N ARG A 130 2.13 2.70 -6.24
CA ARG A 130 3.16 1.80 -5.68
C ARG A 130 3.64 2.28 -4.31
N GLY A 131 2.71 2.52 -3.39
CA GLY A 131 2.96 3.00 -2.04
C GLY A 131 3.85 2.09 -1.18
N GLY A 132 4.38 2.64 -0.08
CA GLY A 132 5.07 1.88 0.97
C GLY A 132 4.10 1.42 2.06
N MET A 133 4.64 0.74 3.05
CA MET A 133 3.84 0.16 4.14
C MET A 133 3.76 1.02 5.41
N MET A 134 4.23 2.27 5.39
CA MET A 134 4.26 3.12 6.59
C MET A 134 2.88 3.33 7.21
N ASP A 135 1.88 3.65 6.39
CA ASP A 135 0.51 3.89 6.84
C ASP A 135 -0.11 2.61 7.44
N HIS A 136 0.10 1.49 6.75
CA HIS A 136 -0.37 0.18 7.20
C HIS A 136 0.29 -0.24 8.52
N ALA A 137 1.62 -0.12 8.61
CA ALA A 137 2.36 -0.40 9.85
C ALA A 137 1.88 0.50 11.00
N THR A 138 1.66 1.78 10.71
CA THR A 138 1.16 2.72 11.71
C THR A 138 -0.22 2.28 12.23
N MET A 139 -1.13 1.91 11.36
CA MET A 139 -2.48 1.46 11.74
C MET A 139 -2.46 0.14 12.52
N MET A 140 -1.56 -0.77 12.19
CA MET A 140 -1.47 -2.09 12.83
C MET A 140 -0.74 -2.07 14.18
N TYR A 141 0.23 -1.18 14.36
CA TYR A 141 1.10 -1.20 15.53
C TYR A 141 0.94 -0.01 16.49
N SER A 142 0.18 1.04 16.11
CA SER A 142 -0.06 2.18 17.01
C SER A 142 -0.78 1.78 18.28
N ARG A 143 -0.43 2.43 19.37
CA ARG A 143 -1.04 2.26 20.69
C ARG A 143 -1.30 3.62 21.32
N ASP A 144 -2.30 3.67 22.20
CA ASP A 144 -2.57 4.85 23.00
C ASP A 144 -1.36 5.22 23.85
N ASP A 145 -1.19 6.48 24.12
CA ASP A 145 -0.11 7.06 24.96
C ASP A 145 1.32 6.77 24.47
N SER A 146 1.50 6.47 23.18
CA SER A 146 2.80 6.19 22.63
C SER A 146 3.02 6.84 21.26
N VAL A 147 4.28 7.09 20.95
CA VAL A 147 4.77 7.37 19.60
C VAL A 147 5.34 6.10 19.02
N LEU A 148 4.98 5.77 17.80
CA LEU A 148 5.48 4.59 17.10
C LEU A 148 6.75 4.97 16.31
N ARG A 149 7.87 4.33 16.65
CA ARG A 149 9.08 4.36 15.84
C ARG A 149 9.05 3.19 14.87
N LEU A 150 9.19 3.47 13.58
CA LEU A 150 9.26 2.47 12.52
C LEU A 150 10.61 2.54 11.80
N THR A 151 11.19 1.38 11.51
CA THR A 151 12.27 1.22 10.54
C THR A 151 11.84 0.18 9.50
N PHE A 152 12.31 0.31 8.25
CA PHE A 152 11.84 -0.54 7.15
C PHE A 152 12.93 -1.44 6.55
N ASN A 153 14.18 -1.22 6.91
CA ASN A 153 15.30 -2.06 6.50
C ASN A 153 16.32 -2.21 7.63
N PRO A 154 16.27 -3.32 8.40
CA PRO A 154 15.18 -4.31 8.46
C PRO A 154 13.91 -3.72 9.06
N PHE A 155 12.76 -4.36 8.79
CA PHE A 155 11.51 -3.91 9.42
C PHE A 155 11.57 -4.10 10.93
N SER A 156 11.31 -3.03 11.65
CA SER A 156 11.08 -3.09 13.09
C SER A 156 10.12 -2.01 13.56
N GLN A 157 9.46 -2.25 14.65
CA GLN A 157 8.50 -1.35 15.27
C GLN A 157 8.75 -1.25 16.77
N GLN A 158 8.62 -0.06 17.31
CA GLN A 158 8.76 0.18 18.73
C GLN A 158 7.76 1.26 19.19
N ALA A 159 6.87 0.88 20.10
CA ALA A 159 6.02 1.85 20.78
C ALA A 159 6.82 2.51 21.93
N ILE A 160 7.00 3.82 21.88
CA ILE A 160 7.71 4.62 22.86
C ILE A 160 6.67 5.42 23.63
N ARG A 161 6.50 5.13 24.92
CA ARG A 161 5.56 5.89 25.76
C ARG A 161 5.97 7.35 25.85
N LEU A 162 4.99 8.22 25.71
CA LEU A 162 5.21 9.65 25.95
C LEU A 162 5.55 9.89 27.43
N PRO A 163 6.58 10.69 27.72
CA PRO A 163 6.89 11.11 29.07
C PRO A 163 5.70 11.82 29.73
N LYS A 164 5.58 11.72 31.05
CA LYS A 164 4.49 12.38 31.80
C LYS A 164 4.48 13.89 31.61
N GLU A 165 5.64 14.48 31.39
CA GLU A 165 5.82 15.92 31.12
C GLU A 165 5.19 16.35 29.78
N MET A 166 4.90 15.41 28.91
CA MET A 166 4.20 15.61 27.62
C MET A 166 2.69 15.34 27.69
N SER A 167 2.13 15.03 28.87
CA SER A 167 0.69 14.71 29.01
C SER A 167 -0.24 15.83 28.52
N ASP A 168 0.23 17.08 28.61
CA ASP A 168 -0.53 18.26 28.20
C ASP A 168 -0.32 18.66 26.73
N VAL A 169 0.58 17.96 26.02
CA VAL A 169 0.81 18.16 24.59
C VAL A 169 -0.37 17.60 23.80
N LYS A 170 -0.93 18.43 22.93
CA LYS A 170 -2.02 18.03 22.02
C LYS A 170 -1.51 18.08 20.59
N PHE A 171 -1.83 17.05 19.84
CA PHE A 171 -1.59 17.01 18.41
C PHE A 171 -2.90 17.41 17.69
N ALA A 172 -2.79 18.31 16.74
CA ALA A 172 -3.93 18.74 15.93
C ALA A 172 -3.60 18.60 14.44
N THR A 173 -4.57 18.10 13.69
CA THR A 173 -4.49 18.05 12.22
C THR A 173 -5.36 19.17 11.66
N LEU A 174 -4.76 20.03 10.84
CA LEU A 174 -5.48 21.07 10.12
C LEU A 174 -5.73 20.65 8.68
N PHE A 175 -7.00 20.45 8.34
CA PHE A 175 -7.40 20.21 6.97
C PHE A 175 -7.60 21.54 6.24
N THR A 176 -6.84 21.79 5.18
CA THR A 176 -6.88 23.04 4.41
C THR A 176 -7.58 22.88 3.06
N HIS A 177 -7.32 21.78 2.36
CA HIS A 177 -7.92 21.48 1.05
C HIS A 177 -7.77 19.99 0.71
N PRO A 178 -8.63 19.43 -0.14
CA PRO A 178 -8.49 18.05 -0.60
C PRO A 178 -7.17 17.81 -1.34
N SER A 179 -6.54 16.70 -1.08
CA SER A 179 -5.32 16.31 -1.80
C SER A 179 -5.71 15.82 -3.20
N LYS A 180 -5.20 16.49 -4.24
CA LYS A 180 -5.39 16.05 -5.62
C LYS A 180 -4.33 15.01 -5.98
N LYS A 181 -4.75 13.76 -6.10
CA LYS A 181 -3.91 12.67 -6.59
C LYS A 181 -4.07 12.54 -8.13
N GLY A 182 -3.59 13.53 -8.87
CA GLY A 182 -3.60 13.49 -10.34
C GLY A 182 -2.66 12.41 -10.90
N SER A 183 -2.86 12.02 -12.17
CA SER A 183 -2.07 11.00 -12.86
C SER A 183 -0.57 11.32 -12.89
N GLU A 184 -0.21 12.59 -13.07
CA GLU A 184 1.19 13.04 -13.05
C GLU A 184 1.86 12.85 -11.69
N ILE A 185 1.17 13.20 -10.60
CA ILE A 185 1.69 13.02 -9.23
C ILE A 185 1.85 11.52 -8.94
N LYS A 186 0.90 10.69 -9.36
CA LYS A 186 0.97 9.24 -9.21
C LYS A 186 2.17 8.66 -9.97
N ARG A 187 2.42 9.11 -11.20
CA ARG A 187 3.59 8.70 -12.00
C ARG A 187 4.89 9.05 -11.31
N ALA A 188 5.07 10.30 -10.93
CA ALA A 188 6.27 10.76 -10.23
C ALA A 188 6.52 9.99 -8.93
N PHE A 189 5.45 9.71 -8.18
CA PHE A 189 5.54 8.89 -6.98
C PHE A 189 5.96 7.45 -7.28
N ASN A 190 5.38 6.82 -8.30
CA ASN A 190 5.72 5.46 -8.69
C ASN A 190 7.16 5.34 -9.20
N GLU A 191 7.66 6.35 -9.92
CA GLU A 191 9.06 6.43 -10.35
C GLU A 191 10.02 6.49 -9.17
N LEU A 192 9.74 7.35 -8.19
CA LEU A 192 10.54 7.42 -6.96
C LEU A 192 10.49 6.11 -6.16
N ALA A 193 9.33 5.48 -6.07
CA ALA A 193 9.16 4.20 -5.40
C ALA A 193 9.97 3.09 -6.11
N PHE A 194 9.98 3.10 -7.44
CA PHE A 194 10.78 2.19 -8.25
C PHE A 194 12.29 2.40 -8.03
N VAL A 195 12.75 3.64 -8.09
CA VAL A 195 14.16 3.96 -7.81
C VAL A 195 14.55 3.48 -6.43
N ALA A 196 13.75 3.75 -5.41
CA ALA A 196 14.05 3.37 -4.03
C ALA A 196 14.09 1.84 -3.82
N ARG A 197 13.21 1.08 -4.49
CA ARG A 197 13.08 -0.37 -4.26
C ARG A 197 13.94 -1.22 -5.17
N GLU A 198 14.14 -0.78 -6.40
CA GLU A 198 14.78 -1.61 -7.42
C GLU A 198 16.17 -1.08 -7.81
N VAL A 199 16.32 0.24 -7.93
CA VAL A 199 17.57 0.83 -8.37
C VAL A 199 18.56 0.95 -7.21
N VAL A 200 18.17 1.63 -6.13
CA VAL A 200 19.05 1.88 -4.99
C VAL A 200 19.66 0.60 -4.40
N PRO A 201 18.93 -0.51 -4.14
CA PRO A 201 19.52 -1.73 -3.61
C PRO A 201 20.59 -2.38 -4.50
N ARG A 202 20.61 -2.03 -5.79
CA ARG A 202 21.63 -2.53 -6.74
C ARG A 202 22.85 -1.64 -6.84
N LEU A 203 22.72 -0.40 -6.39
CA LEU A 203 23.80 0.58 -6.37
C LEU A 203 24.67 0.47 -5.12
N VAL A 204 24.08 -0.02 -4.05
CA VAL A 204 24.72 -0.08 -2.74
C VAL A 204 25.36 -1.45 -2.51
N PRO A 205 26.43 -1.55 -1.70
CA PRO A 205 27.05 -2.82 -1.34
C PRO A 205 26.02 -3.79 -0.73
N LYS A 206 26.22 -5.10 -0.89
CA LYS A 206 25.30 -6.13 -0.36
C LYS A 206 25.05 -6.04 1.16
N ASN A 207 25.97 -5.44 1.89
CA ASN A 207 25.90 -5.21 3.34
C ASN A 207 25.49 -3.78 3.69
N TRP A 208 24.83 -3.07 2.79
CA TRP A 208 24.43 -1.67 2.98
C TRP A 208 23.53 -1.45 4.21
N GLN A 209 22.73 -2.44 4.58
CA GLN A 209 21.84 -2.37 5.75
C GLN A 209 22.63 -2.17 7.05
N ASP A 210 23.82 -2.80 7.16
CA ASP A 210 24.69 -2.69 8.33
C ASP A 210 25.53 -1.41 8.32
N ASN A 211 25.61 -0.72 7.18
CA ASN A 211 26.47 0.44 6.97
C ASN A 211 25.77 1.60 6.24
N TRP A 212 24.47 1.74 6.49
CA TRP A 212 23.60 2.70 5.80
C TRP A 212 24.13 4.14 5.85
N GLU A 213 24.62 4.60 7.00
CA GLU A 213 25.09 5.97 7.16
C GLU A 213 26.26 6.29 6.20
N ASN A 214 27.19 5.37 6.05
CA ASN A 214 28.31 5.54 5.12
C ASN A 214 27.84 5.47 3.67
N VAL A 215 26.97 4.51 3.36
CA VAL A 215 26.40 4.37 2.01
C VAL A 215 25.60 5.62 1.63
N ALA A 216 24.80 6.16 2.53
CA ALA A 216 24.02 7.38 2.29
C ALA A 216 24.92 8.60 1.99
N MET A 217 26.10 8.68 2.59
CA MET A 217 27.08 9.76 2.32
C MET A 217 27.79 9.59 0.97
N GLU A 218 27.88 8.37 0.45
CA GLU A 218 28.51 8.07 -0.84
C GLU A 218 27.54 8.24 -2.04
N LEU A 219 26.24 8.25 -1.78
CA LEU A 219 25.22 8.47 -2.82
C LEU A 219 25.21 9.96 -3.23
N PRO A 220 25.13 10.26 -4.51
CA PRO A 220 24.98 11.65 -4.96
C PRO A 220 23.67 12.24 -4.44
N GLU A 221 23.68 13.49 -4.04
CA GLU A 221 22.51 14.22 -3.54
C GLU A 221 21.37 14.23 -4.56
N LYS A 222 21.70 14.26 -5.84
CA LYS A 222 20.76 14.14 -6.96
C LYS A 222 21.42 13.35 -8.09
N MET A 223 20.61 12.56 -8.77
CA MET A 223 21.00 11.87 -9.98
C MET A 223 19.90 12.05 -11.03
N SER A 224 20.28 12.53 -12.21
CA SER A 224 19.33 12.63 -13.31
C SER A 224 18.96 11.26 -13.87
N ARG A 225 17.82 11.16 -14.52
CA ARG A 225 17.41 9.94 -15.22
C ARG A 225 18.45 9.50 -16.25
N GLU A 226 19.02 10.44 -17.00
CA GLU A 226 20.05 10.16 -17.99
C GLU A 226 21.31 9.54 -17.35
N GLU A 227 21.72 10.01 -16.18
CA GLU A 227 22.84 9.43 -15.43
C GLU A 227 22.52 8.01 -14.96
N ILE A 228 21.30 7.74 -14.49
CA ILE A 228 20.85 6.42 -14.09
C ILE A 228 20.87 5.47 -15.29
N VAL A 229 20.29 5.86 -16.42
CA VAL A 229 20.26 5.05 -17.64
C VAL A 229 21.68 4.79 -18.16
N ASN A 230 22.57 5.79 -18.14
CA ASN A 230 23.94 5.65 -18.59
C ASN A 230 24.78 4.75 -17.68
N ARG A 231 24.54 4.78 -16.37
CA ARG A 231 25.28 3.92 -15.41
C ARG A 231 24.78 2.48 -15.40
N TRP A 232 23.47 2.25 -15.56
CA TRP A 232 22.83 0.93 -15.46
C TRP A 232 21.91 0.64 -16.66
N PRO A 233 22.44 0.65 -17.88
CA PRO A 233 21.64 0.50 -19.09
C PRO A 233 20.94 -0.87 -19.20
N ASN A 234 21.56 -1.93 -18.68
CA ASN A 234 20.97 -3.27 -18.72
C ASN A 234 19.84 -3.42 -17.72
N GLU A 235 20.03 -2.90 -16.51
CA GLU A 235 19.03 -2.87 -15.47
C GLU A 235 17.83 -2.03 -15.91
N CYS A 236 18.06 -0.85 -16.45
CA CYS A 236 16.98 0.00 -16.98
C CYS A 236 16.19 -0.69 -18.09
N LYS A 237 16.85 -1.35 -19.05
CA LYS A 237 16.17 -2.13 -20.10
C LYS A 237 15.37 -3.31 -19.53
N MET A 238 15.90 -3.97 -18.51
CA MET A 238 15.17 -5.03 -17.83
C MET A 238 13.91 -4.47 -17.15
N PHE A 239 14.02 -3.34 -16.49
CA PHE A 239 12.90 -2.68 -15.82
C PHE A 239 11.86 -2.13 -16.79
N GLU A 240 12.29 -1.52 -17.89
CA GLU A 240 11.40 -1.10 -18.97
C GLU A 240 10.56 -2.27 -19.49
N LYS A 241 11.18 -3.45 -19.62
CA LYS A 241 10.47 -4.67 -20.02
C LYS A 241 9.55 -5.20 -18.93
N MET A 242 9.93 -5.12 -17.65
CA MET A 242 9.14 -5.60 -16.51
C MET A 242 8.01 -4.65 -16.13
N TYR A 243 8.21 -3.36 -16.34
CA TYR A 243 7.31 -2.28 -15.90
C TYR A 243 7.09 -1.26 -17.01
N PRO A 244 6.51 -1.67 -18.15
CA PRO A 244 6.37 -0.79 -19.32
C PRO A 244 5.59 0.49 -19.01
N THR A 245 4.61 0.42 -18.11
CA THR A 245 3.80 1.59 -17.74
C THR A 245 4.58 2.67 -16.95
N LEU A 246 5.69 2.29 -16.32
CA LEU A 246 6.56 3.24 -15.60
C LEU A 246 7.52 3.97 -16.54
N PHE A 247 7.83 3.39 -17.69
CA PHE A 247 8.82 3.92 -18.64
C PHE A 247 8.21 4.60 -19.88
N ASP A 248 6.91 4.42 -20.08
CA ASP A 248 6.15 5.05 -21.20
C ASP A 248 5.91 6.56 -20.96
N ILE A 249 6.68 7.15 -20.07
CA ILE A 249 6.59 8.56 -19.71
C ILE A 249 7.56 9.34 -20.60
N ASN A 250 7.02 10.09 -21.56
CA ASN A 250 7.77 11.17 -22.21
C ASN A 250 8.15 12.19 -21.15
N PHE A 251 9.41 12.20 -20.78
CA PHE A 251 10.01 13.25 -19.98
C PHE A 251 10.52 14.33 -20.94
N GLU A 252 9.72 15.36 -21.20
CA GLU A 252 10.20 16.65 -21.65
C GLU A 252 10.56 17.53 -20.45
#